data_8a65d74ace3f4719fac31eec3fab3876
#
_entry.id   8a65d74ace3f4719fac31eec3fab3876
#
_cell.length_a   1.000
_cell.length_b   1.000
_cell.length_c   1.000
_cell.angle_alpha   90.00
_cell.angle_beta   90.00
_cell.angle_gamma   90.00
#
_symmetry.space_group_name_H-M   'P 1'
#
loop_
_entity.id
_entity.type
_entity.pdbx_description
1 polymer ?
#
loop_
_entity_poly.entity_id
_entity_poly.type
_entity_poly.pdbx_seq_one_letter_code
_entity_poly.pdbx_strand_id
1 'polypeptide(L)'
;MTPLEALNVSRGALAGICERYRVRELAVFGSMARGEARPDSDVDLLVVFEEDARVTLFTLIELQSDLSDLLKRPVDLVPKNGLKRALRPEVLAEAKILYAA
;
A
#
# COMPACT_ATOMS: atom_id res chain seq x y z
N MET A 1 9.50 4.34 -15.40
CA MET A 1 9.58 4.61 -13.94
C MET A 1 8.72 3.62 -13.18
N THR A 2 9.27 2.95 -12.19
CA THR A 2 8.52 2.02 -11.35
C THR A 2 7.68 2.79 -10.31
N PRO A 3 6.64 2.17 -9.73
CA PRO A 3 5.88 2.83 -8.66
C PRO A 3 6.74 3.23 -7.46
N LEU A 4 7.75 2.43 -7.09
CA LEU A 4 8.66 2.78 -6.02
C LEU A 4 9.51 4.01 -6.35
N GLU A 5 9.98 4.11 -7.59
CA GLU A 5 10.73 5.27 -8.04
C GLU A 5 9.86 6.52 -8.01
N ALA A 6 8.60 6.39 -8.46
CA ALA A 6 7.65 7.49 -8.44
C ALA A 6 7.36 8.00 -7.03
N LEU A 7 7.38 7.10 -6.05
CA LEU A 7 7.18 7.45 -4.64
C LEU A 7 8.46 7.92 -3.95
N ASN A 8 9.60 7.81 -4.62
CA ASN A 8 10.89 8.23 -4.10
C ASN A 8 11.23 7.55 -2.76
N VAL A 9 11.04 6.24 -2.71
CA VAL A 9 11.26 5.45 -1.49
C VAL A 9 12.18 4.27 -1.79
N SER A 10 13.04 3.93 -0.84
CA SER A 10 13.93 2.79 -1.02
C SER A 10 13.17 1.48 -0.78
N ARG A 11 13.50 0.48 -1.58
CA ARG A 11 12.91 -0.85 -1.46
C ARG A 11 13.20 -1.46 -0.08
N GLY A 12 14.40 -1.25 0.44
CA GLY A 12 14.79 -1.77 1.75
C GLY A 12 13.99 -1.17 2.90
N ALA A 13 13.75 0.14 2.87
CA ALA A 13 12.95 0.82 3.90
C ALA A 13 11.51 0.31 3.88
N LEU A 14 10.93 0.15 2.69
CA LEU A 14 9.58 -0.39 2.55
C LEU A 14 9.50 -1.83 3.05
N ALA A 15 10.46 -2.67 2.66
CA ALA A 15 10.51 -4.06 3.08
C ALA A 15 10.61 -4.19 4.60
N GLY A 16 11.38 -3.33 5.25
CA GLY A 16 11.51 -3.33 6.72
C GLY A 16 10.18 -3.09 7.41
N ILE A 17 9.40 -2.15 6.93
CA ILE A 17 8.06 -1.89 7.47
C ILE A 17 7.14 -3.09 7.21
N CYS A 18 7.14 -3.59 5.99
CA CYS A 18 6.28 -4.72 5.62
C CYS A 18 6.59 -5.97 6.46
N GLU A 19 7.86 -6.25 6.70
CA GLU A 19 8.26 -7.38 7.54
C GLU A 19 7.80 -7.21 8.98
N ARG A 20 7.91 -6.00 9.52
CA ARG A 20 7.50 -5.69 10.90
C ARG A 20 6.03 -5.98 11.12
N TYR A 21 5.20 -5.66 10.14
CA TYR A 21 3.74 -5.82 10.24
C TYR A 21 3.25 -7.12 9.62
N ARG A 22 4.15 -7.97 9.16
CA ARG A 22 3.83 -9.26 8.53
C ARG A 22 2.97 -9.08 7.29
N VAL A 23 3.32 -8.10 6.48
CA VAL A 23 2.69 -7.85 5.20
C VAL A 23 3.23 -8.84 4.18
N ARG A 24 2.34 -9.52 3.48
CA ARG A 24 2.67 -10.44 2.42
C ARG A 24 2.81 -9.73 1.07
N GLU A 25 1.93 -8.76 0.85
CA GLU A 25 1.89 -8.02 -0.41
C GLU A 25 1.38 -6.61 -0.18
N LEU A 26 2.01 -5.65 -0.82
CA LEU A 26 1.58 -4.26 -0.81
C LEU A 26 1.56 -3.76 -2.25
N ALA A 27 0.44 -3.17 -2.66
CA ALA A 27 0.27 -2.66 -4.03
C ALA A 27 -0.30 -1.25 -4.00
N VAL A 28 0.09 -0.45 -4.98
CA VAL A 28 -0.47 0.90 -5.16
C VAL A 28 -1.58 0.84 -6.20
N PHE A 29 -2.67 1.57 -5.95
CA PHE A 29 -3.76 1.73 -6.90
C PHE A 29 -4.18 3.19 -6.95
N GLY A 30 -5.26 3.50 -7.63
CA GLY A 30 -5.77 4.86 -7.74
C GLY A 30 -4.89 5.75 -8.62
N SER A 31 -4.91 7.05 -8.35
CA SER A 31 -4.24 8.04 -9.19
C SER A 31 -2.74 7.80 -9.37
N MET A 32 -2.07 7.35 -8.32
CA MET A 32 -0.64 7.05 -8.37
C MET A 32 -0.35 5.91 -9.36
N ALA A 33 -1.18 4.86 -9.36
CA ALA A 33 -1.02 3.73 -10.27
C ALA A 33 -1.29 4.13 -11.72
N ARG A 34 -2.20 5.08 -11.93
CA ARG A 34 -2.54 5.57 -13.28
C ARG A 34 -1.60 6.65 -13.79
N GLY A 35 -0.64 7.11 -12.97
CA GLY A 35 0.26 8.19 -13.36
C GLY A 35 -0.39 9.57 -13.35
N GLU A 36 -1.50 9.73 -12.66
CA GLU A 36 -2.27 10.98 -12.59
C GLU A 36 -2.05 11.73 -11.27
N ALA A 37 -1.27 11.17 -10.35
CA ALA A 37 -1.08 11.76 -9.04
C ALA A 37 -0.30 13.06 -9.09
N ARG A 38 -0.71 14.00 -8.24
CA ARG A 38 0.02 15.24 -7.99
C ARG A 38 0.96 15.03 -6.80
N PRO A 39 1.96 15.91 -6.60
CA PRO A 39 2.89 15.76 -5.47
C PRO A 39 2.22 15.69 -4.09
N ASP A 40 1.04 16.29 -3.94
CA ASP A 40 0.27 16.32 -2.69
C ASP A 40 -0.88 15.31 -2.66
N SER A 41 -1.01 14.47 -3.69
CA SER A 41 -2.08 13.46 -3.75
C SER A 41 -1.89 12.38 -2.69
N ASP A 42 -3.01 11.85 -2.21
CA ASP A 42 -3.01 10.68 -1.33
C ASP A 42 -2.49 9.46 -2.10
N VAL A 43 -1.85 8.57 -1.37
CA VAL A 43 -1.37 7.30 -1.94
C VAL A 43 -2.32 6.19 -1.49
N ASP A 44 -2.99 5.57 -2.46
CA ASP A 44 -3.93 4.48 -2.19
C ASP A 44 -3.18 3.15 -2.25
N LEU A 45 -3.16 2.43 -1.14
CA LEU A 45 -2.43 1.16 -1.02
C LEU A 45 -3.37 0.02 -0.66
N LEU A 46 -3.16 -1.10 -1.35
CA LEU A 46 -3.80 -2.38 -1.01
C LEU A 46 -2.81 -3.22 -0.21
N VAL A 47 -3.26 -3.80 0.88
CA VAL A 47 -2.42 -4.65 1.72
C VAL A 47 -3.00 -6.04 1.85
N VAL A 48 -2.12 -7.04 1.77
CA VAL A 48 -2.42 -8.43 2.11
C VAL A 48 -1.44 -8.83 3.20
N PHE A 49 -1.96 -9.34 4.32
CA PHE A 49 -1.13 -9.82 5.42
C PHE A 49 -0.87 -11.31 5.29
N GLU A 50 0.18 -11.80 5.97
CA GLU A 50 0.42 -13.23 6.08
C GLU A 50 -0.78 -13.90 6.74
N GLU A 51 -1.05 -15.17 6.38
CA GLU A 51 -2.24 -15.89 6.88
C GLU A 51 -2.28 -16.01 8.39
N ASP A 52 -1.12 -16.16 9.03
CA ASP A 52 -1.02 -16.31 10.47
C ASP A 52 -0.87 -14.98 11.22
N ALA A 53 -0.88 -13.86 10.52
CA ALA A 53 -0.75 -12.55 11.14
C ALA A 53 -2.04 -12.18 11.88
N ARG A 54 -1.88 -11.70 13.11
CA ARG A 54 -3.00 -11.20 13.90
C ARG A 54 -3.18 -9.72 13.62
N VAL A 55 -4.09 -9.41 12.73
CA VAL A 55 -4.34 -8.04 12.29
C VAL A 55 -5.54 -7.48 13.02
N THR A 56 -5.33 -6.38 13.72
CA THR A 56 -6.39 -5.62 14.39
C THR A 56 -6.52 -4.26 13.72
N LEU A 57 -7.53 -3.50 14.11
CA LEU A 57 -7.67 -2.12 13.64
C LEU A 57 -6.44 -1.30 14.01
N PHE A 58 -5.86 -1.52 15.19
CA PHE A 58 -4.64 -0.83 15.60
C PHE A 58 -3.46 -1.16 14.69
N THR A 59 -3.35 -2.41 14.25
CA THR A 59 -2.31 -2.82 13.28
C THR A 59 -2.42 -1.99 12.00
N LEU A 60 -3.64 -1.85 11.47
CA LEU A 60 -3.88 -1.08 10.24
C LEU A 60 -3.54 0.40 10.43
N ILE A 61 -3.93 0.98 11.55
CA ILE A 61 -3.67 2.40 11.85
C ILE A 61 -2.17 2.64 11.97
N GLU A 62 -1.46 1.79 12.69
CA GLU A 62 -0.01 1.92 12.87
C GLU A 62 0.75 1.75 11.56
N LEU A 63 0.36 0.76 10.77
CA LEU A 63 0.98 0.52 9.46
C LEU A 63 0.74 1.69 8.53
N GLN A 64 -0.49 2.22 8.49
CA GLN A 64 -0.82 3.38 7.68
C GLN A 64 0.02 4.60 8.08
N SER A 65 0.17 4.83 9.38
CA SER A 65 0.97 5.93 9.90
C SER A 65 2.44 5.78 9.50
N ASP A 66 3.02 4.59 9.67
CA ASP A 66 4.41 4.35 9.31
C ASP A 66 4.65 4.52 7.81
N LEU A 67 3.72 4.05 6.98
CA LEU A 67 3.81 4.22 5.54
C LEU A 67 3.67 5.69 5.14
N SER A 68 2.77 6.42 5.77
CA SER A 68 2.62 7.86 5.52
C SER A 68 3.90 8.63 5.85
N ASP A 69 4.54 8.28 6.97
CA ASP A 69 5.80 8.89 7.36
C ASP A 69 6.91 8.58 6.37
N LEU A 70 7.00 7.33 5.92
CA LEU A 70 8.01 6.91 4.95
C LEU A 70 7.82 7.60 3.60
N LEU A 71 6.59 7.65 3.12
CA LEU A 71 6.27 8.21 1.80
C LEU A 71 6.15 9.74 1.83
N LYS A 72 6.06 10.33 3.02
CA LYS A 72 5.85 11.78 3.21
C LYS A 72 4.60 12.28 2.51
N ARG A 73 3.56 11.47 2.53
CA ARG A 73 2.24 11.75 1.94
C ARG A 73 1.18 11.03 2.74
N PRO A 74 -0.05 11.55 2.74
CA PRO A 74 -1.16 10.80 3.32
C PRO A 74 -1.33 9.46 2.58
N VAL A 75 -1.48 8.39 3.34
CA VAL A 75 -1.70 7.05 2.82
C VAL A 75 -3.10 6.59 3.19
N ASP A 76 -3.83 6.08 2.21
CA ASP A 76 -5.11 5.40 2.41
C ASP A 76 -4.86 3.90 2.25
N LEU A 77 -4.87 3.18 3.35
CA LEU A 77 -4.52 1.76 3.39
C LEU A 77 -5.78 0.91 3.43
N VAL A 78 -5.95 0.07 2.42
CA VAL A 78 -7.15 -0.77 2.27
C VAL A 78 -6.74 -2.23 2.25
N PRO A 79 -7.23 -3.06 3.19
CA PRO A 79 -7.04 -4.50 3.08
C PRO A 79 -7.70 -5.03 1.81
N LYS A 80 -7.00 -5.87 1.07
CA LYS A 80 -7.50 -6.38 -0.21
C LYS A 80 -8.86 -7.07 -0.09
N ASN A 81 -9.04 -7.88 0.94
CA ASN A 81 -10.32 -8.56 1.19
C ASN A 81 -11.40 -7.64 1.76
N GLY A 82 -11.05 -6.39 2.09
CA GLY A 82 -12.02 -5.37 2.47
C GLY A 82 -12.55 -4.54 1.32
N LEU A 83 -12.05 -4.75 0.10
CA LEU A 83 -12.55 -4.05 -1.08
C LEU A 83 -13.99 -4.42 -1.37
N LYS A 84 -14.81 -3.41 -1.65
CA LYS A 84 -16.17 -3.65 -2.09
C LYS A 84 -16.16 -4.41 -3.41
N ARG A 85 -17.05 -5.41 -3.53
CA ARG A 85 -17.09 -6.30 -4.69
C ARG A 85 -17.21 -5.53 -6.01
N ALA A 86 -18.00 -4.46 -6.03
CA ALA A 86 -18.21 -3.66 -7.24
C ALA A 86 -16.95 -2.94 -7.72
N LEU A 87 -16.03 -2.59 -6.81
CA LEU A 87 -14.81 -1.85 -7.13
C LEU A 87 -13.62 -2.78 -7.38
N ARG A 88 -13.71 -4.04 -6.96
CA ARG A 88 -12.60 -4.98 -6.99
C ARG A 88 -11.99 -5.17 -8.38
N PRO A 89 -12.77 -5.38 -9.46
CA PRO A 89 -12.17 -5.60 -10.77
C PRO A 89 -11.33 -4.42 -11.26
N GLU A 90 -11.83 -3.19 -11.10
CA GLU A 90 -11.11 -2.00 -11.53
C GLU A 90 -9.83 -1.79 -10.72
N VAL A 91 -9.92 -1.88 -9.41
CA VAL A 91 -8.78 -1.69 -8.51
C VAL A 91 -7.70 -2.73 -8.79
N LEU A 92 -8.09 -4.01 -8.91
CA LEU A 92 -7.11 -5.07 -9.14
C LEU A 92 -6.49 -4.99 -10.54
N ALA A 93 -7.22 -4.48 -11.52
CA ALA A 93 -6.68 -4.30 -12.87
C ALA A 93 -5.62 -3.20 -12.92
N GLU A 94 -5.76 -2.13 -12.13
CA GLU A 94 -4.80 -1.02 -12.13
C GLU A 94 -3.69 -1.14 -11.07
N ALA A 95 -3.86 -2.01 -10.07
CA ALA A 95 -2.92 -2.12 -8.98
C ALA A 95 -1.54 -2.57 -9.43
N LYS A 96 -0.50 -1.95 -8.86
CA LYS A 96 0.90 -2.26 -9.16
C LYS A 96 1.61 -2.65 -7.87
N ILE A 97 2.29 -3.79 -7.89
CA ILE A 97 2.97 -4.32 -6.71
C ILE A 97 4.15 -3.43 -6.32
N LEU A 98 4.20 -3.06 -5.05
CA LEU A 98 5.34 -2.38 -4.44
C LEU A 98 6.22 -3.34 -3.66
N TYR A 99 5.61 -4.33 -3.01
CA TYR A 99 6.31 -5.29 -2.17
C TYR A 99 5.56 -6.62 -2.22
N ALA A 100 6.30 -7.71 -2.32
CA ALA A 100 5.78 -9.07 -2.22
C ALA A 100 6.81 -9.94 -1.50
N ALA A 101 6.36 -10.61 -0.45
CA ALA A 101 7.23 -11.51 0.32
C ALA A 101 7.48 -12.82 -0.42
#